data_4e9abd9b8639c43fd135a34af0ca9a11
#
_entry.id   4e9abd9b8639c43fd135a34af0ca9a11
#
_cell.length_a   1.000
_cell.length_b   1.000
_cell.length_c   1.000
_cell.angle_alpha   90.00
_cell.angle_beta   90.00
_cell.angle_gamma   90.00
#
_symmetry.space_group_name_H-M   'P 1'
#
loop_
_entity.id
_entity.type
_entity.pdbx_description
1 polymer ?
#
loop_
_entity_poly.entity_id
_entity_poly.type
_entity_poly.pdbx_seq_one_letter_code
_entity_poly.pdbx_strand_id
1 'polypeptide(L)'
;VIARQARPARASGRLARSLVLFGLLASGSALAQGPACKVMTEEHGLWMLPGCEVANGRPQISRDILAQLPYDDHGLAVVYAGEGFHYVNRKGRSLPVITWDNGPETPQEGLLRGRVGDRIGYFDLKFRQVIPATFDFAWPFQNGVAEVCNGCRRGTPDGDGHTPMEGGEWFRIDRSGRRVK
;
A
#
# COMPACT_ATOMS: atom_id res chain seq x y z
N VAL A 1 -73.19 -1.74 62.60
CA VAL A 1 -73.45 -2.53 61.41
C VAL A 1 -72.15 -3.21 60.94
N ILE A 2 -72.14 -4.53 61.09
CA ILE A 2 -71.00 -5.40 61.00
C ILE A 2 -70.83 -5.86 59.54
N ALA A 3 -69.64 -5.64 58.92
CA ALA A 3 -69.31 -6.22 57.63
C ALA A 3 -68.30 -7.38 57.80
N ARG A 4 -68.69 -8.54 57.28
CA ARG A 4 -67.91 -9.79 57.32
C ARG A 4 -66.79 -9.76 56.29
N GLN A 5 -65.60 -10.17 56.71
CA GLN A 5 -64.46 -10.44 55.85
C GLN A 5 -64.61 -11.76 55.11
N ALA A 6 -64.37 -11.76 53.81
CA ALA A 6 -64.22 -12.96 53.02
C ALA A 6 -62.69 -13.20 52.77
N ARG A 7 -62.28 -14.45 53.02
CA ARG A 7 -60.89 -14.91 52.73
C ARG A 7 -60.74 -15.24 51.25
N PRO A 8 -59.61 -14.90 50.60
CA PRO A 8 -59.35 -15.38 49.25
C PRO A 8 -58.65 -16.76 49.24
N ALA A 9 -59.00 -17.53 48.27
CA ALA A 9 -58.48 -18.87 47.98
C ALA A 9 -57.01 -18.86 47.52
N ARG A 10 -56.27 -19.88 47.94
CA ARG A 10 -54.90 -20.15 47.47
C ARG A 10 -54.95 -20.70 46.04
N ALA A 11 -54.37 -19.99 45.11
CA ALA A 11 -54.02 -20.50 43.79
C ALA A 11 -52.56 -21.03 43.81
N SER A 12 -52.41 -22.34 43.57
CA SER A 12 -51.12 -23.01 43.40
C SER A 12 -50.65 -22.77 41.98
N GLY A 13 -49.77 -21.79 41.82
CA GLY A 13 -49.08 -21.53 40.57
C GLY A 13 -47.91 -22.51 40.34
N ARG A 14 -48.01 -23.33 39.31
CA ARG A 14 -46.91 -24.17 38.81
C ARG A 14 -45.83 -23.26 38.18
N LEU A 15 -44.62 -23.27 38.74
CA LEU A 15 -43.46 -22.66 38.14
C LEU A 15 -43.09 -23.43 36.84
N ALA A 16 -43.36 -22.83 35.70
CA ALA A 16 -42.76 -23.26 34.45
C ALA A 16 -41.30 -22.75 34.41
N ARG A 17 -40.36 -23.67 34.50
CA ARG A 17 -38.94 -23.37 34.26
C ARG A 17 -38.72 -23.23 32.74
N SER A 18 -38.67 -22.01 32.26
CA SER A 18 -38.21 -21.73 30.87
C SER A 18 -36.68 -21.90 30.85
N LEU A 19 -36.25 -22.98 30.19
CA LEU A 19 -34.83 -23.11 29.79
C LEU A 19 -34.58 -22.11 28.65
N VAL A 20 -33.89 -21.04 28.96
CA VAL A 20 -33.32 -20.15 27.96
C VAL A 20 -32.02 -20.82 27.44
N LEU A 21 -32.11 -21.44 26.26
CA LEU A 21 -30.94 -21.88 25.52
C LEU A 21 -30.21 -20.64 25.02
N PHE A 22 -29.09 -20.30 25.69
CA PHE A 22 -28.13 -19.31 25.17
C PHE A 22 -27.37 -19.95 24.01
N GLY A 23 -27.85 -19.72 22.79
CA GLY A 23 -27.08 -20.05 21.59
C GLY A 23 -25.83 -19.16 21.52
N LEU A 24 -24.65 -19.73 21.78
CA LEU A 24 -23.39 -19.11 21.43
C LEU A 24 -23.28 -18.98 19.91
N LEU A 25 -23.62 -17.80 19.40
CA LEU A 25 -23.24 -17.40 18.07
C LEU A 25 -21.71 -17.20 18.06
N ALA A 26 -20.96 -18.21 17.68
CA ALA A 26 -19.58 -18.08 17.33
C ALA A 26 -19.51 -17.19 16.07
N SER A 27 -19.34 -15.88 16.28
CA SER A 27 -18.98 -14.95 15.22
C SER A 27 -17.57 -15.30 14.76
N GLY A 28 -17.47 -16.21 13.80
CA GLY A 28 -16.24 -16.43 13.06
C GLY A 28 -15.89 -15.14 12.35
N SER A 29 -14.93 -14.37 12.89
CA SER A 29 -14.29 -13.30 12.16
C SER A 29 -13.60 -13.93 10.95
N ALA A 30 -14.25 -13.88 9.78
CA ALA A 30 -13.55 -14.09 8.53
C ALA A 30 -12.48 -12.99 8.48
N LEU A 31 -11.24 -13.37 8.74
CA LEU A 31 -10.09 -12.52 8.45
C LEU A 31 -10.17 -12.24 6.96
N ALA A 32 -10.56 -11.03 6.61
CA ALA A 32 -10.46 -10.55 5.25
C ALA A 32 -8.97 -10.66 4.88
N GLN A 33 -8.65 -11.66 4.06
CA GLN A 33 -7.31 -11.79 3.51
C GLN A 33 -7.09 -10.52 2.69
N GLY A 34 -6.19 -9.67 3.18
CA GLY A 34 -5.80 -8.47 2.46
C GLY A 34 -5.28 -8.83 1.06
N PRO A 35 -5.22 -7.87 0.15
CA PRO A 35 -4.74 -8.10 -1.20
C PRO A 35 -3.35 -8.75 -1.14
N ALA A 36 -3.21 -9.89 -1.79
CA ALA A 36 -1.98 -10.65 -1.81
C ALA A 36 -0.90 -9.90 -2.59
N CYS A 37 0.35 -9.99 -2.14
CA CYS A 37 1.48 -9.47 -2.90
C CYS A 37 1.86 -10.40 -4.05
N LYS A 38 2.51 -9.82 -5.07
CA LYS A 38 3.15 -10.55 -6.16
C LYS A 38 4.62 -10.16 -6.24
N VAL A 39 5.49 -11.10 -6.50
CA VAL A 39 6.89 -10.83 -6.80
C VAL A 39 7.11 -10.87 -8.30
N MET A 40 7.95 -9.99 -8.82
CA MET A 40 8.36 -10.03 -10.21
C MET A 40 9.56 -10.95 -10.36
N THR A 41 9.45 -11.90 -11.29
CA THR A 41 10.53 -12.81 -11.68
C THR A 41 10.78 -12.72 -13.18
N GLU A 42 12.00 -13.00 -13.62
CA GLU A 42 12.33 -13.02 -15.05
C GLU A 42 11.59 -14.13 -15.81
N GLU A 43 11.39 -15.29 -15.15
CA GLU A 43 10.80 -16.46 -15.77
C GLU A 43 9.26 -16.37 -15.90
N HIS A 44 8.59 -15.80 -14.90
CA HIS A 44 7.12 -15.88 -14.78
C HIS A 44 6.43 -14.51 -14.72
N GLY A 45 7.18 -13.40 -14.81
CA GLY A 45 6.63 -12.08 -14.60
C GLY A 45 6.13 -11.90 -13.16
N LEU A 46 4.90 -11.43 -12.98
CA LEU A 46 4.29 -11.24 -11.65
C LEU A 46 3.70 -12.55 -11.13
N TRP A 47 4.33 -13.12 -10.11
CA TRP A 47 3.95 -14.37 -9.44
C TRP A 47 3.49 -14.13 -8.03
N MET A 48 2.48 -14.89 -7.56
CA MET A 48 1.98 -14.78 -6.18
C MET A 48 3.09 -14.99 -5.16
N LEU A 49 3.16 -14.14 -4.15
CA LEU A 49 4.16 -14.18 -3.09
C LEU A 49 3.52 -14.67 -1.78
N PRO A 50 3.55 -15.97 -1.46
CA PRO A 50 3.07 -16.50 -0.18
C PRO A 50 3.86 -15.88 0.97
N GLY A 51 3.21 -15.68 2.13
CA GLY A 51 3.87 -15.08 3.31
C GLY A 51 4.12 -13.57 3.18
N CYS A 52 3.44 -12.91 2.24
CA CYS A 52 3.39 -11.47 2.13
C CYS A 52 1.96 -10.96 2.35
N GLU A 53 1.82 -9.96 3.20
CA GLU A 53 0.58 -9.23 3.45
C GLU A 53 0.75 -7.77 3.04
N VAL A 54 -0.35 -7.08 2.80
CA VAL A 54 -0.34 -5.64 2.53
C VAL A 54 -0.85 -4.89 3.74
N ALA A 55 -0.01 -4.05 4.34
CA ALA A 55 -0.39 -3.16 5.41
C ALA A 55 -0.06 -1.71 5.04
N ASN A 56 -1.05 -0.83 5.11
CA ASN A 56 -0.92 0.58 4.73
C ASN A 56 -0.35 0.77 3.30
N GLY A 57 -0.81 -0.07 2.35
CA GLY A 57 -0.37 -0.05 0.98
C GLY A 57 1.06 -0.56 0.73
N ARG A 58 1.71 -1.17 1.73
CA ARG A 58 3.10 -1.64 1.64
C ARG A 58 3.19 -3.14 1.90
N PRO A 59 4.13 -3.85 1.23
CA PRO A 59 4.36 -5.25 1.48
C PRO A 59 4.97 -5.47 2.87
N GLN A 60 4.41 -6.42 3.62
CA GLN A 60 4.94 -6.98 4.85
C GLN A 60 5.33 -8.42 4.58
N ILE A 61 6.60 -8.71 4.53
CA ILE A 61 7.14 -10.00 4.07
C ILE A 61 7.80 -10.71 5.24
N SER A 62 7.48 -11.99 5.45
CA SER A 62 8.11 -12.80 6.48
C SER A 62 9.61 -13.01 6.20
N ARG A 63 10.42 -13.23 7.25
CA ARG A 63 11.89 -13.29 7.12
C ARG A 63 12.39 -14.42 6.23
N ASP A 64 11.74 -15.57 6.29
CA ASP A 64 12.03 -16.75 5.50
C ASP A 64 11.76 -16.52 4.01
N ILE A 65 10.66 -15.86 3.68
CA ILE A 65 10.32 -15.45 2.31
C ILE A 65 11.25 -14.34 1.81
N LEU A 66 11.53 -13.36 2.68
CA LEU A 66 12.44 -12.26 2.36
C LEU A 66 13.82 -12.77 1.93
N ALA A 67 14.32 -13.83 2.56
CA ALA A 67 15.60 -14.43 2.20
C ALA A 67 15.61 -15.08 0.80
N GLN A 68 14.44 -15.39 0.24
CA GLN A 68 14.28 -16.13 -1.03
C GLN A 68 13.88 -15.21 -2.20
N LEU A 69 13.68 -13.92 -1.97
CA LEU A 69 13.30 -12.99 -3.04
C LEU A 69 14.38 -12.92 -4.14
N PRO A 70 13.98 -12.76 -5.41
CA PRO A 70 14.90 -12.58 -6.53
C PRO A 70 15.48 -11.15 -6.50
N TYR A 71 16.57 -10.98 -5.79
CA TYR A 71 17.26 -9.69 -5.69
C TYR A 71 18.15 -9.47 -6.89
N ASP A 72 18.09 -8.25 -7.43
CA ASP A 72 19.03 -7.75 -8.43
C ASP A 72 20.45 -7.50 -7.86
N ASP A 73 21.36 -7.05 -8.70
CA ASP A 73 22.75 -6.71 -8.33
C ASP A 73 22.85 -5.57 -7.30
N HIS A 74 21.80 -4.80 -7.13
CA HIS A 74 21.70 -3.75 -6.11
C HIS A 74 21.10 -4.24 -4.79
N GLY A 75 20.69 -5.53 -4.72
CA GLY A 75 20.03 -6.12 -3.58
C GLY A 75 18.58 -5.66 -3.41
N LEU A 76 17.91 -5.36 -4.52
CA LEU A 76 16.52 -4.93 -4.59
C LEU A 76 15.69 -6.02 -5.28
N ALA A 77 14.54 -6.36 -4.70
CA ALA A 77 13.54 -7.21 -5.33
C ALA A 77 12.28 -6.38 -5.64
N VAL A 78 11.61 -6.71 -6.73
CA VAL A 78 10.38 -6.04 -7.15
C VAL A 78 9.18 -6.79 -6.61
N VAL A 79 8.34 -6.10 -5.85
CA VAL A 79 7.09 -6.63 -5.30
C VAL A 79 5.95 -5.71 -5.68
N TYR A 80 4.89 -6.27 -6.25
CA TYR A 80 3.62 -5.57 -6.44
C TYR A 80 2.75 -5.80 -5.20
N ALA A 81 2.34 -4.71 -4.55
CA ALA A 81 1.54 -4.75 -3.33
C ALA A 81 0.60 -3.54 -3.27
N GLY A 82 -0.64 -3.77 -2.83
CA GLY A 82 -1.66 -2.74 -2.90
C GLY A 82 -1.95 -2.33 -4.34
N GLU A 83 -1.67 -1.09 -4.69
CA GLU A 83 -1.96 -0.52 -6.01
C GLU A 83 -0.69 -0.23 -6.84
N GLY A 84 0.48 -0.76 -6.43
CA GLY A 84 1.70 -0.39 -7.13
C GLY A 84 2.92 -1.25 -6.86
N PHE A 85 3.97 -0.93 -7.60
CA PHE A 85 5.26 -1.57 -7.45
C PHE A 85 6.05 -0.97 -6.30
N HIS A 86 6.79 -1.87 -5.64
CA HIS A 86 7.72 -1.54 -4.58
C HIS A 86 9.07 -2.19 -4.87
N TYR A 87 10.15 -1.47 -4.64
CA TYR A 87 11.42 -2.12 -4.38
C TYR A 87 11.48 -2.54 -2.92
N VAL A 88 11.94 -3.77 -2.69
CA VAL A 88 12.14 -4.34 -1.35
C VAL A 88 13.61 -4.72 -1.20
N ASN A 89 14.27 -4.27 -0.14
CA ASN A 89 15.64 -4.63 0.13
C ASN A 89 15.75 -5.86 1.06
N ARG A 90 16.94 -6.42 1.22
CA ARG A 90 17.21 -7.60 2.05
C ARG A 90 16.86 -7.43 3.55
N LYS A 91 16.61 -6.20 4.01
CA LYS A 91 16.17 -5.89 5.38
C LYS A 91 14.64 -5.79 5.50
N GLY A 92 13.90 -6.05 4.43
CA GLY A 92 12.44 -5.97 4.40
C GLY A 92 11.90 -4.52 4.31
N ARG A 93 12.77 -3.53 4.15
CA ARG A 93 12.29 -2.16 3.88
C ARG A 93 11.78 -2.08 2.45
N SER A 94 10.68 -1.37 2.25
CA SER A 94 10.08 -1.17 0.93
C SER A 94 9.99 0.32 0.57
N LEU A 95 10.13 0.60 -0.72
CA LEU A 95 9.94 1.92 -1.31
C LEU A 95 8.88 1.80 -2.42
N PRO A 96 7.70 2.47 -2.30
CA PRO A 96 6.78 2.59 -3.43
C PRO A 96 7.43 3.40 -4.54
N VAL A 97 7.46 2.85 -5.74
CA VAL A 97 8.16 3.48 -6.87
C VAL A 97 7.20 3.82 -8.00
N ILE A 98 7.66 4.61 -8.94
CA ILE A 98 6.88 4.97 -10.11
C ILE A 98 6.78 3.75 -11.02
N THR A 99 5.56 3.47 -11.50
CA THR A 99 5.32 2.51 -12.57
C THR A 99 5.69 3.16 -13.89
N TRP A 100 6.50 2.48 -14.66
CA TRP A 100 6.87 2.87 -16.00
C TRP A 100 6.52 1.72 -16.94
N ASP A 101 5.65 2.00 -17.90
CA ASP A 101 5.09 0.95 -18.75
C ASP A 101 4.44 -0.16 -17.90
N ASN A 102 4.89 -1.39 -17.96
CA ASN A 102 4.32 -2.55 -17.28
C ASN A 102 5.12 -2.99 -16.01
N GLY A 103 6.04 -2.17 -15.53
CA GLY A 103 6.90 -2.51 -14.40
C GLY A 103 7.33 -1.33 -13.55
N PRO A 104 8.16 -1.56 -12.55
CA PRO A 104 8.78 -0.48 -11.80
C PRO A 104 9.81 0.22 -12.68
N GLU A 105 9.92 1.53 -12.51
CA GLU A 105 11.01 2.26 -13.11
C GLU A 105 12.37 1.74 -12.62
N THR A 106 13.30 1.51 -13.53
CA THR A 106 14.67 1.15 -13.19
C THR A 106 15.43 2.34 -12.60
N PRO A 107 16.39 2.12 -11.69
CA PRO A 107 17.19 3.20 -11.15
C PRO A 107 17.92 3.96 -12.26
N GLN A 108 17.86 5.29 -12.23
CA GLN A 108 18.58 6.16 -13.15
C GLN A 108 19.64 6.93 -12.38
N GLU A 109 20.87 6.84 -12.83
CA GLU A 109 22.05 7.46 -12.17
C GLU A 109 22.14 7.14 -10.66
N GLY A 110 21.73 5.92 -10.25
CA GLY A 110 21.74 5.48 -8.85
C GLY A 110 20.63 6.08 -7.98
N LEU A 111 19.62 6.69 -8.59
CA LEU A 111 18.45 7.24 -7.92
C LEU A 111 17.17 6.55 -8.39
N LEU A 112 16.22 6.45 -7.48
CA LEU A 112 14.87 5.97 -7.70
C LEU A 112 13.89 7.13 -7.46
N ARG A 113 12.89 7.28 -8.32
CA ARG A 113 11.73 8.11 -7.98
C ARG A 113 10.82 7.29 -7.06
N GLY A 114 10.47 7.85 -5.92
CA GLY A 114 9.58 7.21 -4.96
C GLY A 114 8.47 8.13 -4.51
N ARG A 115 7.39 7.53 -3.99
CA ARG A 115 6.24 8.27 -3.48
C ARG A 115 6.26 8.35 -1.95
N VAL A 116 5.92 9.54 -1.45
CA VAL A 116 5.55 9.78 -0.05
C VAL A 116 4.20 10.48 -0.08
N GLY A 117 3.14 9.75 0.26
CA GLY A 117 1.78 10.20 -0.06
C GLY A 117 1.62 10.36 -1.57
N ASP A 118 1.04 11.49 -1.98
CA ASP A 118 0.81 11.81 -3.39
C ASP A 118 2.01 12.49 -4.07
N ARG A 119 3.08 12.78 -3.32
CA ARG A 119 4.24 13.53 -3.82
C ARG A 119 5.37 12.61 -4.23
N ILE A 120 6.12 13.04 -5.24
CA ILE A 120 7.30 12.35 -5.76
C ILE A 120 8.57 13.02 -5.23
N GLY A 121 9.53 12.18 -4.83
CA GLY A 121 10.88 12.57 -4.47
C GLY A 121 11.90 11.58 -5.02
N TYR A 122 13.17 11.81 -4.74
CA TYR A 122 14.23 10.93 -5.18
C TYR A 122 14.92 10.27 -4.01
N PHE A 123 15.22 8.99 -4.16
CA PHE A 123 15.78 8.11 -3.15
C PHE A 123 17.02 7.42 -3.70
N ASP A 124 18.00 7.18 -2.85
CA ASP A 124 19.11 6.32 -3.21
C ASP A 124 18.70 4.82 -3.15
N LEU A 125 19.58 3.94 -3.61
CA LEU A 125 19.34 2.49 -3.62
C LEU A 125 19.25 1.87 -2.21
N LYS A 126 19.53 2.63 -1.15
CA LYS A 126 19.32 2.25 0.25
C LYS A 126 18.01 2.80 0.81
N PHE A 127 17.18 3.40 -0.05
CA PHE A 127 15.91 4.06 0.28
C PHE A 127 16.06 5.25 1.26
N ARG A 128 17.21 5.93 1.22
CA ARG A 128 17.36 7.23 1.88
C ARG A 128 16.86 8.30 0.91
N GLN A 129 15.99 9.16 1.41
CA GLN A 129 15.49 10.28 0.63
C GLN A 129 16.62 11.28 0.39
N VAL A 130 16.99 11.46 -0.88
CA VAL A 130 18.06 12.40 -1.31
C VAL A 130 17.44 13.76 -1.63
N ILE A 131 16.30 13.75 -2.31
CA ILE A 131 15.53 14.95 -2.61
C ILE A 131 14.13 14.77 -2.04
N PRO A 132 13.62 15.73 -1.25
CA PRO A 132 12.30 15.64 -0.63
C PRO A 132 11.19 15.37 -1.63
N ALA A 133 10.18 14.59 -1.21
CA ALA A 133 8.99 14.31 -2.02
C ALA A 133 8.03 15.51 -1.95
N THR A 134 8.26 16.48 -2.81
CA THR A 134 7.49 17.73 -2.88
C THR A 134 6.89 17.98 -4.26
N PHE A 135 7.22 17.13 -5.25
CA PHE A 135 6.80 17.33 -6.63
C PHE A 135 5.49 16.59 -6.93
N ASP A 136 4.62 17.20 -7.72
CA ASP A 136 3.43 16.52 -8.28
C ASP A 136 3.82 15.54 -9.38
N PHE A 137 4.85 15.92 -10.16
CA PHE A 137 5.48 15.05 -11.12
C PHE A 137 6.99 15.31 -11.18
N ALA A 138 7.74 14.29 -11.54
CA ALA A 138 9.19 14.37 -11.69
C ALA A 138 9.64 13.36 -12.73
N TRP A 139 10.54 13.74 -13.65
CA TRP A 139 11.24 12.84 -14.55
C TRP A 139 12.46 12.18 -13.88
N PRO A 140 12.93 11.04 -14.38
CA PRO A 140 14.21 10.47 -13.94
C PRO A 140 15.36 11.44 -14.19
N PHE A 141 16.44 11.28 -13.42
CA PHE A 141 17.68 12.01 -13.68
C PHE A 141 18.32 11.56 -15.00
N GLN A 142 18.77 12.53 -15.78
CA GLN A 142 19.49 12.33 -17.04
C GLN A 142 20.58 13.37 -17.17
N ASN A 143 21.84 12.94 -17.29
CA ASN A 143 23.01 13.83 -17.32
C ASN A 143 23.07 14.80 -16.11
N GLY A 144 22.77 14.30 -14.91
CA GLY A 144 22.82 15.05 -13.67
C GLY A 144 21.65 16.02 -13.42
N VAL A 145 20.63 16.03 -14.28
CA VAL A 145 19.48 16.94 -14.22
C VAL A 145 18.17 16.16 -14.34
N ALA A 146 17.16 16.60 -13.61
CA ALA A 146 15.80 16.12 -13.76
C ALA A 146 14.83 17.28 -13.96
N GLU A 147 13.82 17.08 -14.80
CA GLU A 147 12.70 18.00 -14.92
C GLU A 147 11.60 17.58 -13.95
N VAL A 148 11.06 18.54 -13.22
CA VAL A 148 10.04 18.33 -12.18
C VAL A 148 8.94 19.35 -12.32
N CYS A 149 7.79 19.03 -11.73
CA CYS A 149 6.62 19.91 -11.80
C CYS A 149 5.94 20.06 -10.45
N ASN A 150 5.50 21.28 -10.16
CA ASN A 150 4.58 21.59 -9.07
C ASN A 150 3.29 22.22 -9.63
N GLY A 151 2.14 21.75 -9.12
CA GLY A 151 0.83 22.22 -9.57
C GLY A 151 0.34 21.59 -10.87
N CYS A 152 1.09 20.66 -11.47
CA CYS A 152 0.61 19.90 -12.63
C CYS A 152 -0.34 18.77 -12.20
N ARG A 153 -1.18 18.35 -13.14
CA ARG A 153 -2.17 17.29 -12.95
C ARG A 153 -2.19 16.37 -14.16
N ARG A 154 -2.72 15.18 -13.98
CA ARG A 154 -2.98 14.27 -15.11
C ARG A 154 -4.02 14.90 -16.04
N GLY A 155 -3.71 14.94 -17.31
CA GLY A 155 -4.61 15.36 -18.37
C GLY A 155 -5.54 14.20 -18.81
N THR A 156 -6.15 14.40 -19.96
CA THR A 156 -6.98 13.36 -20.58
C THR A 156 -6.08 12.33 -21.28
N PRO A 157 -6.31 11.02 -21.11
CA PRO A 157 -5.59 10.01 -21.85
C PRO A 157 -5.76 10.21 -23.37
N ASP A 158 -4.69 10.00 -24.11
CA ASP A 158 -4.72 9.97 -25.59
C ASP A 158 -5.29 8.67 -26.14
N GLY A 159 -5.33 8.53 -27.47
CA GLY A 159 -5.86 7.34 -28.13
C GLY A 159 -5.09 6.05 -27.85
N ASP A 160 -3.85 6.15 -27.40
CA ASP A 160 -2.97 5.03 -27.03
C ASP A 160 -2.96 4.77 -25.53
N GLY A 161 -3.76 5.54 -24.75
CA GLY A 161 -3.90 5.40 -23.31
C GLY A 161 -2.83 6.13 -22.50
N HIS A 162 -1.93 6.88 -23.12
CA HIS A 162 -0.94 7.70 -22.41
C HIS A 162 -1.63 8.93 -21.81
N THR A 163 -1.29 9.24 -20.57
CA THR A 163 -1.86 10.38 -19.87
C THR A 163 -0.79 11.45 -19.69
N PRO A 164 -0.90 12.59 -20.41
CA PRO A 164 0.04 13.68 -20.26
C PRO A 164 -0.09 14.34 -18.88
N MET A 165 0.97 14.98 -18.44
CA MET A 165 0.92 15.90 -17.30
C MET A 165 0.72 17.32 -17.81
N GLU A 166 -0.31 18.01 -17.30
CA GLU A 166 -0.74 19.32 -17.80
C GLU A 166 -0.65 20.38 -16.73
N GLY A 167 -0.40 21.63 -17.18
CA GLY A 167 -0.34 22.80 -16.31
C GLY A 167 0.85 22.80 -15.36
N GLY A 168 0.73 23.56 -14.29
CA GLY A 168 1.75 23.66 -13.25
C GLY A 168 2.99 24.46 -13.66
N GLU A 169 3.95 24.52 -12.74
CA GLU A 169 5.26 25.12 -12.96
C GLU A 169 6.29 24.02 -13.17
N TRP A 170 6.87 23.96 -14.37
CA TRP A 170 7.92 23.03 -14.74
C TRP A 170 9.29 23.68 -14.59
N PHE A 171 10.23 22.96 -14.02
CA PHE A 171 11.59 23.44 -13.85
C PHE A 171 12.58 22.27 -13.73
N ARG A 172 13.85 22.58 -13.94
CA ARG A 172 14.92 21.60 -13.85
C ARG A 172 15.62 21.69 -12.51
N ILE A 173 16.08 20.55 -11.98
CA ILE A 173 16.83 20.46 -10.75
C ILE A 173 18.12 19.67 -10.95
N ASP A 174 19.15 20.01 -10.18
CA ASP A 174 20.37 19.21 -10.06
C ASP A 174 20.18 18.06 -9.03
N ARG A 175 21.20 17.22 -8.88
CA ARG A 175 21.18 16.08 -7.94
C ARG A 175 21.10 16.48 -6.46
N SER A 176 21.26 17.73 -6.12
CA SER A 176 21.03 18.28 -4.79
C SER A 176 19.62 18.82 -4.59
N GLY A 177 18.79 18.80 -5.63
CA GLY A 177 17.42 19.33 -5.63
C GLY A 177 17.33 20.84 -5.88
N ARG A 178 18.44 21.49 -6.23
CA ARG A 178 18.47 22.93 -6.54
C ARG A 178 18.03 23.17 -7.99
N ARG A 179 17.23 24.22 -8.20
CA ARG A 179 16.88 24.67 -9.56
C ARG A 179 18.12 25.01 -10.37
N VAL A 180 18.14 24.56 -11.61
CA VAL A 180 19.17 24.89 -12.61
C VAL A 180 18.50 25.52 -13.83
N LYS A 181 19.29 26.26 -14.61
CA LYS A 181 18.83 26.93 -15.84
C LYS A 181 18.66 25.94 -16.98
#